data_92766dca08ff9dd77fdbb8e1e9db3c2d
#
_entry.id   92766dca08ff9dd77fdbb8e1e9db3c2d
#
_cell.length_a   1.000
_cell.length_b   1.000
_cell.length_c   1.000
_cell.angle_alpha   90.00
_cell.angle_beta   90.00
_cell.angle_gamma   90.00
#
_symmetry.space_group_name_H-M   'P 1'
#
loop_
_entity.id
_entity.type
_entity.pdbx_description
1 polymer ?
#
loop_
_entity_poly.entity_id
_entity_poly.type
_entity_poly.pdbx_seq_one_letter_code
_entity_poly.pdbx_strand_id
1 'polypeptide(L)'
;MNNLEIKPISDLLEQSFWIPSYQRGYRWTPQEVTDLLDDIHEFQNNSAAEETDFYCLQPLVVKEKINQKIKESVVKRICYISVVEDNDFFEEAKKILQKNAKWEVIDGQQRLTTIFLILKYLESDNPYTLEYETRTESCAGVSASDFLSNINTNEYKDRCYDSIDFHHFHEAFKAISTWFEDGNHKDLKTAFHDTLLNKVCFIWYKSEGEDAIKVFTRLNVGKISLTNAELIKALFLNKSNFKDTDKETLLTQQGKIASQWDTIEYTLQNDEFWLFIHPVGYERPTRIDFIFDIIYQQDRLNIGKDKCGNDDDQTFRYFNKYFKSKDKGTEIEKVEECWKQTINIFRILKEWYDDVALYHYVGYVLDCRIKNLPELFKDWEESKDRFAFTEYL
;
A
#
# COMPACT_ATOMS: atom_id res chain seq x y z
N MET A 1 -0.91 -28.68 -2.68
CA MET A 1 0.32 -28.58 -3.52
C MET A 1 0.57 -27.09 -3.71
N ASN A 2 1.73 -26.60 -3.32
CA ASN A 2 2.05 -25.18 -3.59
C ASN A 2 2.29 -25.04 -5.09
N ASN A 3 1.38 -24.37 -5.77
CA ASN A 3 1.51 -24.12 -7.21
C ASN A 3 2.46 -22.92 -7.38
N LEU A 4 3.75 -23.23 -7.49
CA LEU A 4 4.76 -22.28 -7.92
C LEU A 4 4.95 -22.49 -9.41
N GLU A 5 4.69 -21.44 -10.20
CA GLU A 5 4.77 -21.45 -11.65
C GLU A 5 5.58 -20.25 -12.12
N ILE A 6 6.29 -20.37 -13.22
CA ILE A 6 6.89 -19.23 -13.92
C ILE A 6 5.87 -18.78 -14.97
N LYS A 7 5.42 -17.52 -14.88
CA LYS A 7 4.42 -16.97 -15.81
C LYS A 7 4.98 -15.76 -16.53
N PRO A 8 5.05 -15.76 -17.85
CA PRO A 8 5.36 -14.58 -18.65
C PRO A 8 4.23 -13.55 -18.49
N ILE A 9 4.54 -12.29 -18.77
CA ILE A 9 3.57 -11.20 -18.68
C ILE A 9 2.37 -11.47 -19.60
N SER A 10 2.57 -12.10 -20.75
CA SER A 10 1.48 -12.49 -21.67
C SER A 10 0.40 -13.35 -21.00
N ASP A 11 0.75 -14.20 -20.03
CA ASP A 11 -0.22 -15.03 -19.30
C ASP A 11 -1.03 -14.24 -18.26
N LEU A 12 -0.62 -13.02 -17.95
CA LEU A 12 -1.33 -12.14 -17.01
C LEU A 12 -2.33 -11.22 -17.73
N LEU A 13 -2.22 -11.07 -19.04
CA LEU A 13 -3.16 -10.25 -19.81
C LEU A 13 -4.60 -10.74 -19.61
N GLU A 14 -5.55 -9.80 -19.64
CA GLU A 14 -6.99 -10.05 -19.41
C GLU A 14 -7.34 -10.55 -17.99
N GLN A 15 -6.37 -10.73 -17.10
CA GLN A 15 -6.65 -11.09 -15.71
C GLN A 15 -7.06 -9.86 -14.88
N SER A 16 -7.69 -10.11 -13.73
CA SER A 16 -8.13 -9.07 -12.80
C SER A 16 -7.40 -9.19 -11.46
N PHE A 17 -6.67 -8.15 -11.11
CA PHE A 17 -5.94 -8.08 -9.85
C PHE A 17 -6.59 -7.07 -8.90
N TRP A 18 -6.63 -7.44 -7.63
CA TRP A 18 -7.18 -6.62 -6.57
C TRP A 18 -6.13 -6.42 -5.47
N ILE A 19 -5.84 -5.18 -5.17
CA ILE A 19 -4.86 -4.78 -4.16
C ILE A 19 -5.61 -4.39 -2.89
N PRO A 20 -5.44 -5.16 -1.81
CA PRO A 20 -6.19 -4.98 -0.58
C PRO A 20 -5.73 -3.75 0.20
N SER A 21 -6.61 -3.27 1.09
CA SER A 21 -6.42 -2.06 1.88
C SER A 21 -5.26 -2.10 2.88
N TYR A 22 -4.85 -3.29 3.30
CA TYR A 22 -3.71 -3.44 4.21
C TYR A 22 -2.36 -3.23 3.53
N GLN A 23 -2.32 -3.22 2.18
CA GLN A 23 -1.09 -2.91 1.47
C GLN A 23 -0.90 -1.39 1.33
N ARG A 24 0.36 -0.98 1.23
CA ARG A 24 0.70 0.40 0.90
C ARG A 24 0.21 0.75 -0.51
N GLY A 25 0.03 2.02 -0.79
CA GLY A 25 -0.16 2.49 -2.15
C GLY A 25 1.09 2.29 -3.01
N TYR A 26 1.00 2.70 -4.27
CA TYR A 26 2.16 2.68 -5.15
C TYR A 26 3.19 3.74 -4.70
N ARG A 27 4.47 3.36 -4.62
CA ARG A 27 5.55 4.20 -4.05
C ARG A 27 6.86 4.14 -4.81
N TRP A 28 6.96 3.37 -5.87
CA TRP A 28 8.17 3.35 -6.66
C TRP A 28 8.49 4.76 -7.19
N THR A 29 9.74 5.13 -7.04
CA THR A 29 10.30 6.38 -7.53
C THR A 29 10.64 6.26 -9.02
N PRO A 30 10.84 7.40 -9.73
CA PRO A 30 11.36 7.37 -11.10
C PRO A 30 12.64 6.53 -11.27
N GLN A 31 13.51 6.50 -10.26
CA GLN A 31 14.75 5.72 -10.32
C GLN A 31 14.47 4.21 -10.38
N GLU A 32 13.63 3.68 -9.48
CA GLU A 32 13.29 2.25 -9.46
C GLU A 32 12.58 1.81 -10.77
N VAL A 33 11.79 2.70 -11.37
CA VAL A 33 11.15 2.46 -12.66
C VAL A 33 12.20 2.42 -13.78
N THR A 34 13.14 3.36 -13.79
CA THR A 34 14.22 3.42 -14.79
C THR A 34 15.14 2.21 -14.66
N ASP A 35 15.53 1.84 -13.43
CA ASP A 35 16.34 0.65 -13.18
C ASP A 35 15.69 -0.62 -13.74
N LEU A 36 14.38 -0.79 -13.57
CA LEU A 36 13.65 -1.92 -14.16
C LEU A 36 13.68 -1.91 -15.69
N LEU A 37 13.51 -0.74 -16.31
CA LEU A 37 13.56 -0.60 -17.77
C LEU A 37 14.96 -0.91 -18.30
N ASP A 38 16.01 -0.42 -17.63
CA ASP A 38 17.40 -0.68 -17.98
C ASP A 38 17.74 -2.17 -17.84
N ASP A 39 17.32 -2.81 -16.76
CA ASP A 39 17.53 -4.24 -16.54
C ASP A 39 16.89 -5.10 -17.65
N ILE A 40 15.64 -4.78 -18.03
CA ILE A 40 14.94 -5.50 -19.11
C ILE A 40 15.65 -5.24 -20.46
N HIS A 41 16.11 -4.01 -20.70
CA HIS A 41 16.83 -3.65 -21.91
C HIS A 41 18.21 -4.32 -21.98
N GLU A 42 18.95 -4.39 -20.87
CA GLU A 42 20.22 -5.11 -20.80
C GLU A 42 19.99 -6.60 -21.07
N PHE A 43 18.96 -7.20 -20.47
CA PHE A 43 18.59 -8.58 -20.74
C PHE A 43 18.27 -8.80 -22.24
N GLN A 44 17.49 -7.91 -22.87
CA GLN A 44 17.15 -7.99 -24.29
C GLN A 44 18.39 -7.96 -25.19
N ASN A 45 19.40 -7.17 -24.83
CA ASN A 45 20.62 -7.00 -25.64
C ASN A 45 21.71 -8.02 -25.30
N ASN A 46 21.47 -8.92 -24.34
CA ASN A 46 22.44 -9.94 -23.98
C ASN A 46 22.58 -10.99 -25.08
N SER A 47 23.60 -10.86 -25.90
CA SER A 47 23.89 -11.79 -27.02
C SER A 47 24.27 -13.21 -26.57
N ALA A 48 24.52 -13.43 -25.28
CA ALA A 48 24.81 -14.75 -24.71
C ALA A 48 23.55 -15.46 -24.18
N ALA A 49 22.38 -14.79 -24.19
CA ALA A 49 21.13 -15.37 -23.70
C ALA A 49 20.63 -16.47 -24.67
N GLU A 50 20.27 -17.61 -24.11
CA GLU A 50 19.63 -18.70 -24.87
C GLU A 50 18.14 -18.38 -25.15
N GLU A 51 17.54 -19.05 -26.11
CA GLU A 51 16.14 -18.86 -26.47
C GLU A 51 15.18 -19.16 -25.29
N THR A 52 15.61 -20.01 -24.37
CA THR A 52 14.90 -20.43 -23.17
C THR A 52 15.05 -19.47 -21.97
N ASP A 53 15.96 -18.51 -22.05
CA ASP A 53 16.22 -17.57 -20.98
C ASP A 53 15.08 -16.57 -20.80
N PHE A 54 14.84 -16.19 -19.55
CA PHE A 54 13.85 -15.19 -19.19
C PHE A 54 14.36 -14.25 -18.08
N TYR A 55 13.86 -13.02 -18.09
CA TYR A 55 14.09 -12.07 -17.00
C TYR A 55 13.09 -12.31 -15.87
N CYS A 56 13.58 -12.49 -14.65
CA CYS A 56 12.77 -12.82 -13.49
C CYS A 56 12.39 -11.59 -12.65
N LEU A 57 11.10 -11.24 -12.63
CA LEU A 57 10.54 -10.14 -11.83
C LEU A 57 10.37 -10.46 -10.32
N GLN A 58 10.92 -11.56 -9.83
CA GLN A 58 10.70 -12.05 -8.47
C GLN A 58 9.24 -12.55 -8.23
N PRO A 59 8.90 -13.00 -7.00
CA PRO A 59 7.58 -13.55 -6.72
C PRO A 59 6.43 -12.54 -6.87
N LEU A 60 5.34 -13.00 -7.47
CA LEU A 60 4.01 -12.42 -7.39
C LEU A 60 3.12 -13.39 -6.61
N VAL A 61 2.80 -13.02 -5.38
CA VAL A 61 2.02 -13.88 -4.48
C VAL A 61 0.57 -13.44 -4.51
N VAL A 62 -0.30 -14.38 -4.88
CA VAL A 62 -1.72 -14.10 -5.09
C VAL A 62 -2.61 -15.11 -4.37
N LYS A 63 -3.83 -14.68 -4.07
CA LYS A 63 -4.91 -15.50 -3.55
C LYS A 63 -6.16 -15.32 -4.41
N GLU A 64 -6.83 -16.41 -4.71
CA GLU A 64 -8.06 -16.35 -5.49
C GLU A 64 -9.19 -15.71 -4.66
N LYS A 65 -9.77 -14.64 -5.19
CA LYS A 65 -10.92 -13.93 -4.62
C LYS A 65 -12.13 -14.13 -5.51
N ILE A 66 -12.96 -15.12 -5.17
CA ILE A 66 -14.19 -15.37 -5.89
C ILE A 66 -15.30 -14.54 -5.29
N ASN A 67 -16.09 -13.86 -6.12
CA ASN A 67 -17.26 -13.12 -5.65
C ASN A 67 -18.25 -14.09 -5.00
N GLN A 68 -18.57 -13.87 -3.72
CA GLN A 68 -19.44 -14.74 -2.92
C GLN A 68 -20.80 -14.97 -3.59
N LYS A 69 -21.40 -13.93 -4.20
CA LYS A 69 -22.69 -14.04 -4.90
C LYS A 69 -22.61 -14.95 -6.12
N ILE A 70 -21.49 -14.90 -6.86
CA ILE A 70 -21.25 -15.78 -8.03
C ILE A 70 -21.05 -17.21 -7.54
N LYS A 71 -20.24 -17.39 -6.49
CA LYS A 71 -20.02 -18.71 -5.88
C LYS A 71 -21.34 -19.32 -5.41
N GLU A 72 -22.18 -18.56 -4.70
CA GLU A 72 -23.51 -19.03 -4.26
C GLU A 72 -24.46 -19.34 -5.42
N SER A 73 -24.44 -18.53 -6.49
CA SER A 73 -25.28 -18.79 -7.67
C SER A 73 -24.86 -20.05 -8.41
N VAL A 74 -23.52 -20.28 -8.54
CA VAL A 74 -22.98 -21.49 -9.15
C VAL A 74 -23.27 -22.72 -8.29
N VAL A 75 -23.05 -22.62 -6.96
CA VAL A 75 -23.36 -23.69 -6.00
C VAL A 75 -24.85 -24.03 -6.03
N LYS A 76 -25.77 -23.04 -6.03
CA LYS A 76 -27.21 -23.28 -6.17
C LYS A 76 -27.55 -23.98 -7.47
N ARG A 77 -26.92 -23.61 -8.59
CA ARG A 77 -27.12 -24.29 -9.86
C ARG A 77 -26.58 -25.72 -9.84
N ILE A 78 -25.40 -25.95 -9.27
CA ILE A 78 -24.83 -27.30 -9.09
C ILE A 78 -25.75 -28.15 -8.23
N CYS A 79 -26.26 -27.66 -7.10
CA CYS A 79 -27.20 -28.38 -6.23
C CYS A 79 -28.52 -28.69 -6.94
N TYR A 80 -28.96 -27.87 -7.88
CA TYR A 80 -30.18 -28.11 -8.68
C TYR A 80 -29.98 -29.16 -9.76
N ILE A 81 -28.75 -29.33 -10.27
CA ILE A 81 -28.38 -30.22 -11.40
C ILE A 81 -27.75 -31.53 -10.91
N SER A 82 -27.50 -31.69 -9.61
CA SER A 82 -26.89 -32.89 -8.99
C SER A 82 -27.63 -34.21 -9.28
N VAL A 83 -28.63 -34.19 -10.13
CA VAL A 83 -29.41 -35.33 -10.62
C VAL A 83 -29.00 -35.77 -12.05
N VAL A 84 -28.13 -35.00 -12.76
CA VAL A 84 -27.68 -35.30 -14.11
C VAL A 84 -26.16 -35.21 -14.16
N GLU A 85 -25.52 -36.33 -14.56
CA GLU A 85 -24.08 -36.39 -14.84
C GLU A 85 -23.77 -35.62 -16.15
N ASP A 86 -23.74 -34.30 -16.11
CA ASP A 86 -23.42 -33.45 -17.26
C ASP A 86 -22.03 -32.81 -17.06
N ASN A 87 -21.02 -33.43 -17.64
CA ASN A 87 -19.64 -32.94 -17.64
C ASN A 87 -19.50 -31.57 -18.30
N ASP A 88 -20.32 -31.24 -19.29
CA ASP A 88 -20.27 -29.94 -19.99
C ASP A 88 -20.67 -28.79 -19.06
N PHE A 89 -21.61 -29.03 -18.17
CA PHE A 89 -22.01 -28.04 -17.17
C PHE A 89 -20.91 -27.73 -16.15
N PHE A 90 -20.15 -28.74 -15.71
CA PHE A 90 -19.02 -28.52 -14.79
C PHE A 90 -17.92 -27.67 -15.43
N GLU A 91 -17.64 -27.91 -16.72
CA GLU A 91 -16.66 -27.09 -17.45
C GLU A 91 -17.18 -25.66 -17.71
N GLU A 92 -18.47 -25.48 -17.98
CA GLU A 92 -19.09 -24.16 -18.09
C GLU A 92 -19.09 -23.42 -16.76
N ALA A 93 -19.46 -24.07 -15.65
CA ALA A 93 -19.41 -23.50 -14.31
C ALA A 93 -17.98 -23.10 -13.92
N LYS A 94 -16.99 -23.91 -14.24
CA LYS A 94 -15.58 -23.63 -14.04
C LYS A 94 -15.11 -22.43 -14.85
N LYS A 95 -15.50 -22.33 -16.12
CA LYS A 95 -15.23 -21.16 -16.98
C LYS A 95 -15.85 -19.87 -16.41
N ILE A 96 -17.10 -19.93 -15.92
CA ILE A 96 -17.79 -18.78 -15.31
C ILE A 96 -17.05 -18.34 -14.03
N LEU A 97 -16.62 -19.28 -13.19
CA LEU A 97 -15.88 -18.98 -11.98
C LEU A 97 -14.51 -18.38 -12.32
N GLN A 98 -13.79 -18.95 -13.27
CA GLN A 98 -12.48 -18.47 -13.71
C GLN A 98 -12.57 -17.06 -14.32
N LYS A 99 -13.56 -16.80 -15.18
CA LYS A 99 -13.78 -15.49 -15.83
C LYS A 99 -14.11 -14.38 -14.81
N ASN A 100 -14.68 -14.73 -13.66
CA ASN A 100 -15.06 -13.79 -12.60
C ASN A 100 -14.13 -13.86 -11.39
N ALA A 101 -13.06 -14.64 -11.46
CA ALA A 101 -12.04 -14.69 -10.41
C ALA A 101 -11.19 -13.43 -10.47
N LYS A 102 -11.01 -12.81 -9.31
CA LYS A 102 -10.01 -11.76 -9.11
C LYS A 102 -8.87 -12.34 -8.29
N TRP A 103 -7.67 -11.87 -8.57
CA TRP A 103 -6.50 -12.24 -7.81
C TRP A 103 -6.21 -11.18 -6.75
N GLU A 104 -6.43 -11.52 -5.48
CA GLU A 104 -5.94 -10.70 -4.36
C GLU A 104 -4.42 -10.77 -4.35
N VAL A 105 -3.76 -9.64 -4.59
CA VAL A 105 -2.30 -9.54 -4.57
C VAL A 105 -1.84 -9.45 -3.13
N ILE A 106 -1.00 -10.40 -2.70
CA ILE A 106 -0.42 -10.45 -1.35
C ILE A 106 0.98 -9.85 -1.34
N ASP A 107 1.78 -10.08 -2.40
CA ASP A 107 3.10 -9.49 -2.59
C ASP A 107 3.35 -9.28 -4.09
N GLY A 108 4.18 -8.28 -4.43
CA GLY A 108 4.55 -7.95 -5.81
C GLY A 108 3.74 -6.82 -6.44
N GLN A 109 2.88 -6.12 -5.69
CA GLN A 109 2.01 -5.06 -6.21
C GLN A 109 2.77 -3.92 -6.91
N GLN A 110 3.93 -3.49 -6.39
CA GLN A 110 4.70 -2.38 -6.98
C GLN A 110 5.15 -2.73 -8.40
N ARG A 111 5.76 -3.91 -8.56
CA ARG A 111 6.20 -4.42 -9.86
C ARG A 111 5.03 -4.65 -10.82
N LEU A 112 3.94 -5.25 -10.32
CA LEU A 112 2.73 -5.46 -11.11
C LEU A 112 2.18 -4.12 -11.63
N THR A 113 2.12 -3.10 -10.78
CA THR A 113 1.66 -1.76 -11.18
C THR A 113 2.61 -1.10 -12.18
N THR A 114 3.92 -1.22 -11.99
CA THR A 114 4.90 -0.66 -12.94
C THR A 114 4.81 -1.33 -14.31
N ILE A 115 4.69 -2.67 -14.36
CA ILE A 115 4.48 -3.40 -15.62
C ILE A 115 3.16 -2.94 -16.30
N PHE A 116 2.08 -2.73 -15.52
CA PHE A 116 0.85 -2.17 -16.07
C PHE A 116 1.07 -0.80 -16.73
N LEU A 117 1.81 0.10 -16.07
CA LEU A 117 2.11 1.43 -16.61
C LEU A 117 2.97 1.34 -17.88
N ILE A 118 3.93 0.41 -17.95
CA ILE A 118 4.73 0.18 -19.15
C ILE A 118 3.84 -0.34 -20.29
N LEU A 119 2.95 -1.31 -20.03
CA LEU A 119 2.00 -1.81 -21.03
C LEU A 119 1.07 -0.72 -21.52
N LYS A 120 0.60 0.18 -20.64
CA LYS A 120 -0.22 1.35 -21.03
C LYS A 120 0.54 2.33 -21.92
N TYR A 121 1.82 2.57 -21.64
CA TYR A 121 2.67 3.43 -22.47
C TYR A 121 2.93 2.81 -23.85
N LEU A 122 3.13 1.51 -23.90
CA LEU A 122 3.37 0.75 -25.13
C LEU A 122 2.07 0.44 -25.92
N GLU A 123 0.91 0.96 -25.45
CA GLU A 123 -0.40 0.78 -26.08
C GLU A 123 -0.77 -0.71 -26.29
N SER A 124 -0.37 -1.58 -25.33
CA SER A 124 -0.67 -3.00 -25.37
C SER A 124 -2.19 -3.25 -25.38
N ASP A 125 -2.63 -4.13 -26.26
CA ASP A 125 -4.02 -4.57 -26.28
C ASP A 125 -4.35 -5.39 -25.02
N ASN A 126 -5.52 -5.09 -24.42
CA ASN A 126 -6.09 -5.83 -23.30
C ASN A 126 -5.13 -6.08 -22.11
N PRO A 127 -4.50 -5.04 -21.54
CA PRO A 127 -3.72 -5.22 -20.33
C PRO A 127 -4.62 -5.75 -19.21
N TYR A 128 -4.03 -6.44 -18.23
CA TYR A 128 -4.77 -6.85 -17.04
C TYR A 128 -5.39 -5.65 -16.31
N THR A 129 -6.37 -5.89 -15.42
CA THR A 129 -6.98 -4.82 -14.63
C THR A 129 -6.39 -4.76 -13.23
N LEU A 130 -6.20 -3.54 -12.71
CA LEU A 130 -5.78 -3.29 -11.35
C LEU A 130 -6.87 -2.53 -10.59
N GLU A 131 -7.31 -3.10 -9.46
CA GLU A 131 -8.26 -2.45 -8.56
C GLU A 131 -7.63 -2.29 -7.18
N TYR A 132 -7.66 -1.08 -6.64
CA TYR A 132 -7.21 -0.78 -5.29
C TYR A 132 -8.41 -0.65 -4.36
N GLU A 133 -8.48 -1.44 -3.29
CA GLU A 133 -9.63 -1.48 -2.37
C GLU A 133 -9.91 -0.11 -1.72
N THR A 134 -8.87 0.62 -1.37
CA THR A 134 -8.99 1.92 -0.67
C THR A 134 -9.11 3.12 -1.59
N ARG A 135 -9.04 2.92 -2.91
CA ARG A 135 -9.05 3.96 -3.94
C ARG A 135 -10.20 3.76 -4.92
N THR A 136 -11.30 3.20 -4.44
CA THR A 136 -12.52 3.01 -5.25
C THR A 136 -13.23 4.32 -5.55
N GLU A 137 -13.10 5.32 -4.63
CA GLU A 137 -13.56 6.69 -4.83
C GLU A 137 -12.52 7.62 -4.23
N SER A 138 -11.88 8.45 -5.04
CA SER A 138 -10.99 9.51 -4.57
C SER A 138 -11.81 10.72 -4.09
N CYS A 139 -11.14 11.64 -3.37
CA CYS A 139 -11.72 12.94 -3.00
C CYS A 139 -12.27 13.74 -4.20
N ALA A 140 -11.89 13.39 -5.42
CA ALA A 140 -12.31 14.02 -6.68
C ALA A 140 -13.22 13.12 -7.53
N GLY A 141 -13.76 12.02 -7.00
CA GLY A 141 -14.69 11.13 -7.71
C GLY A 141 -14.05 10.24 -8.78
N VAL A 142 -12.72 10.04 -8.74
CA VAL A 142 -12.00 9.15 -9.67
C VAL A 142 -11.34 8.03 -8.89
N SER A 143 -11.56 6.80 -9.33
CA SER A 143 -10.88 5.63 -8.75
C SER A 143 -9.44 5.52 -9.26
N ALA A 144 -8.59 4.80 -8.51
CA ALA A 144 -7.22 4.49 -8.97
C ALA A 144 -7.24 3.67 -10.27
N SER A 145 -8.22 2.79 -10.45
CA SER A 145 -8.39 2.02 -11.68
C SER A 145 -8.71 2.91 -12.87
N ASP A 146 -9.59 3.92 -12.68
CA ASP A 146 -9.92 4.88 -13.74
C ASP A 146 -8.71 5.76 -14.05
N PHE A 147 -7.99 6.23 -13.02
CA PHE A 147 -6.77 7.01 -13.21
C PHE A 147 -5.72 6.23 -14.00
N LEU A 148 -5.40 5.01 -13.59
CA LEU A 148 -4.43 4.14 -14.28
C LEU A 148 -4.85 3.82 -15.71
N SER A 149 -6.14 3.60 -15.96
CA SER A 149 -6.66 3.29 -17.28
C SER A 149 -6.56 4.47 -18.26
N ASN A 150 -6.60 5.69 -17.74
CA ASN A 150 -6.63 6.94 -18.54
C ASN A 150 -5.39 7.82 -18.34
N ILE A 151 -4.34 7.30 -17.73
CA ILE A 151 -3.14 8.07 -17.34
C ILE A 151 -2.43 8.76 -18.50
N ASN A 152 -2.57 8.27 -19.71
CA ASN A 152 -2.03 8.85 -20.94
C ASN A 152 -2.85 10.03 -21.50
N THR A 153 -4.03 10.29 -20.95
CA THR A 153 -4.91 11.37 -21.43
C THR A 153 -4.60 12.70 -20.72
N ASN A 154 -4.79 13.82 -21.41
CA ASN A 154 -4.53 15.15 -20.84
C ASN A 154 -5.45 15.47 -19.66
N GLU A 155 -6.68 14.97 -19.64
CA GLU A 155 -7.63 15.17 -18.54
C GLU A 155 -7.11 14.65 -17.20
N TYR A 156 -6.35 13.54 -17.21
CA TYR A 156 -5.85 12.90 -16.00
C TYR A 156 -4.47 13.40 -15.57
N LYS A 157 -3.72 14.09 -16.44
CA LYS A 157 -2.42 14.68 -16.09
C LYS A 157 -2.52 15.72 -14.96
N ASP A 158 -3.57 16.54 -14.97
CA ASP A 158 -3.77 17.59 -13.96
C ASP A 158 -4.26 17.02 -12.62
N ARG A 159 -4.72 15.76 -12.60
CA ARG A 159 -5.22 15.07 -11.40
C ARG A 159 -4.14 14.37 -10.57
N CYS A 160 -2.88 14.46 -10.98
CA CYS A 160 -1.76 13.87 -10.23
C CYS A 160 -1.61 14.44 -8.80
N TYR A 161 -2.22 15.59 -8.52
CA TYR A 161 -2.24 16.22 -7.19
C TYR A 161 -3.43 15.81 -6.32
N ASP A 162 -4.39 15.04 -6.84
CA ASP A 162 -5.59 14.63 -6.11
C ASP A 162 -5.30 13.59 -5.02
N SER A 163 -4.25 12.80 -5.19
CA SER A 163 -3.79 11.85 -4.18
C SER A 163 -2.29 11.55 -4.33
N ILE A 164 -1.68 11.07 -3.25
CA ILE A 164 -0.28 10.66 -3.25
C ILE A 164 -0.02 9.48 -4.21
N ASP A 165 -0.98 8.56 -4.35
CA ASP A 165 -0.84 7.44 -5.28
C ASP A 165 -0.88 7.92 -6.73
N PHE A 166 -1.77 8.89 -7.05
CA PHE A 166 -1.85 9.47 -8.40
C PHE A 166 -0.57 10.22 -8.77
N HIS A 167 0.02 10.90 -7.80
CA HIS A 167 1.34 11.52 -7.98
C HIS A 167 2.39 10.48 -8.37
N HIS A 168 2.50 9.40 -7.60
CA HIS A 168 3.48 8.35 -7.89
C HIS A 168 3.20 7.60 -9.20
N PHE A 169 1.94 7.33 -9.54
CA PHE A 169 1.59 6.76 -10.85
C PHE A 169 2.01 7.68 -11.99
N HIS A 170 1.76 8.99 -11.84
CA HIS A 170 2.12 9.99 -12.83
C HIS A 170 3.63 10.10 -13.00
N GLU A 171 4.39 10.21 -11.91
CA GLU A 171 5.86 10.28 -11.97
C GLU A 171 6.47 9.01 -12.57
N ALA A 172 5.94 7.82 -12.24
CA ALA A 172 6.36 6.58 -12.85
C ALA A 172 6.07 6.54 -14.35
N PHE A 173 4.86 6.95 -14.77
CA PHE A 173 4.50 7.02 -16.18
C PHE A 173 5.35 8.03 -16.97
N LYS A 174 5.66 9.16 -16.36
CA LYS A 174 6.55 10.17 -16.92
C LYS A 174 7.98 9.64 -17.06
N ALA A 175 8.49 8.90 -16.07
CA ALA A 175 9.81 8.25 -16.17
C ALA A 175 9.85 7.26 -17.32
N ILE A 176 8.81 6.43 -17.49
CA ILE A 176 8.68 5.50 -18.62
C ILE A 176 8.69 6.27 -19.95
N SER A 177 7.87 7.33 -20.07
CA SER A 177 7.84 8.15 -21.28
C SER A 177 9.19 8.75 -21.61
N THR A 178 9.85 9.34 -20.60
CA THR A 178 11.18 9.96 -20.77
C THR A 178 12.22 8.94 -21.21
N TRP A 179 12.20 7.74 -20.65
CA TRP A 179 13.11 6.67 -21.01
C TRP A 179 12.98 6.23 -22.47
N PHE A 180 11.74 6.04 -22.96
CA PHE A 180 11.48 5.67 -24.36
C PHE A 180 11.64 6.82 -25.35
N GLU A 181 11.56 8.07 -24.90
CA GLU A 181 11.79 9.27 -25.73
C GLU A 181 13.26 9.65 -25.83
N ASP A 182 14.11 9.10 -24.98
CA ASP A 182 15.56 9.28 -25.10
C ASP A 182 16.05 8.71 -26.44
N GLY A 183 16.96 9.44 -27.09
CA GLY A 183 17.43 9.14 -28.45
C GLY A 183 18.01 7.72 -28.63
N ASN A 184 18.42 7.06 -27.54
CA ASN A 184 18.94 5.70 -27.55
C ASN A 184 17.84 4.63 -27.55
N HIS A 185 16.60 4.95 -27.11
CA HIS A 185 15.54 3.98 -26.89
C HIS A 185 14.31 4.17 -27.80
N LYS A 186 14.30 5.23 -28.62
CA LYS A 186 13.12 5.63 -29.39
C LYS A 186 12.61 4.55 -30.34
N ASP A 187 13.51 3.78 -30.94
CA ASP A 187 13.15 2.76 -31.93
C ASP A 187 12.94 1.36 -31.31
N LEU A 188 13.06 1.26 -29.97
CA LEU A 188 13.03 -0.04 -29.28
C LEU A 188 11.64 -0.49 -28.86
N LYS A 189 10.59 0.34 -28.97
CA LYS A 189 9.24 0.07 -28.42
C LYS A 189 8.71 -1.30 -28.78
N THR A 190 8.76 -1.68 -30.07
CA THR A 190 8.21 -2.95 -30.54
C THR A 190 9.01 -4.13 -30.01
N ALA A 191 10.33 -4.07 -30.10
CA ALA A 191 11.20 -5.15 -29.64
C ALA A 191 11.15 -5.29 -28.10
N PHE A 192 11.09 -4.16 -27.38
CA PHE A 192 10.93 -4.14 -25.92
C PHE A 192 9.58 -4.72 -25.51
N HIS A 193 8.49 -4.36 -26.19
CA HIS A 193 7.16 -4.90 -25.93
C HIS A 193 7.10 -6.43 -26.12
N ASP A 194 7.71 -6.95 -27.18
CA ASP A 194 7.79 -8.39 -27.41
C ASP A 194 8.59 -9.09 -26.32
N THR A 195 9.74 -8.54 -25.94
CA THR A 195 10.54 -9.05 -24.82
C THR A 195 9.77 -9.01 -23.51
N LEU A 196 9.09 -7.90 -23.21
CA LEU A 196 8.29 -7.73 -22.01
C LEU A 196 7.19 -8.78 -21.90
N LEU A 197 6.47 -9.06 -22.98
CA LEU A 197 5.38 -10.01 -22.95
C LEU A 197 5.84 -11.46 -22.84
N ASN A 198 6.92 -11.83 -23.56
CA ASN A 198 7.25 -13.23 -23.76
C ASN A 198 8.46 -13.71 -22.94
N LYS A 199 9.34 -12.80 -22.53
CA LYS A 199 10.60 -13.12 -21.84
C LYS A 199 10.69 -12.58 -20.41
N VAL A 200 9.82 -11.66 -20.02
CA VAL A 200 9.74 -11.15 -18.65
C VAL A 200 8.70 -11.95 -17.87
N CYS A 201 9.11 -12.59 -16.78
CA CYS A 201 8.29 -13.55 -16.06
C CYS A 201 8.22 -13.24 -14.57
N PHE A 202 7.05 -13.47 -13.97
CA PHE A 202 6.86 -13.56 -12.53
C PHE A 202 7.03 -15.01 -12.03
N ILE A 203 7.57 -15.18 -10.84
CA ILE A 203 7.41 -16.41 -10.06
C ILE A 203 6.01 -16.35 -9.45
N TRP A 204 5.05 -16.97 -10.11
CA TRP A 204 3.66 -17.00 -9.65
C TRP A 204 3.50 -17.96 -8.50
N TYR A 205 3.00 -17.45 -7.36
CA TYR A 205 2.70 -18.27 -6.19
C TYR A 205 1.25 -18.09 -5.77
N LYS A 206 0.45 -19.14 -5.92
CA LYS A 206 -0.95 -19.17 -5.46
C LYS A 206 -1.01 -19.63 -4.01
N SER A 207 -1.41 -18.73 -3.09
CA SER A 207 -1.62 -19.04 -1.68
C SER A 207 -3.00 -19.68 -1.48
N GLU A 208 -3.04 -20.89 -0.94
CA GLU A 208 -4.26 -21.63 -0.66
C GLU A 208 -4.43 -21.85 0.85
N GLY A 209 -5.63 -21.55 1.36
CA GLY A 209 -6.03 -21.90 2.74
C GLY A 209 -5.44 -21.06 3.87
N GLU A 210 -4.45 -20.19 3.62
CA GLU A 210 -3.85 -19.33 4.62
C GLU A 210 -4.49 -17.93 4.65
N ASP A 211 -4.38 -17.26 5.81
CA ASP A 211 -4.75 -15.85 5.95
C ASP A 211 -3.74 -14.99 5.14
N ALA A 212 -4.25 -14.18 4.23
CA ALA A 212 -3.46 -13.34 3.34
C ALA A 212 -2.49 -12.42 4.12
N ILE A 213 -2.93 -11.87 5.26
CA ILE A 213 -2.10 -11.00 6.10
C ILE A 213 -0.96 -11.77 6.76
N LYS A 214 -1.20 -13.01 7.20
CA LYS A 214 -0.13 -13.85 7.76
C LYS A 214 0.92 -14.21 6.70
N VAL A 215 0.47 -14.52 5.48
CA VAL A 215 1.37 -14.79 4.34
C VAL A 215 2.16 -13.54 4.00
N PHE A 216 1.50 -12.38 3.89
CA PHE A 216 2.11 -11.09 3.63
C PHE A 216 3.20 -10.75 4.67
N THR A 217 2.88 -10.85 5.96
CA THR A 217 3.85 -10.58 7.04
C THR A 217 5.04 -11.52 6.97
N ARG A 218 4.80 -12.84 6.74
CA ARG A 218 5.88 -13.84 6.67
C ARG A 218 6.81 -13.64 5.46
N LEU A 219 6.27 -13.25 4.31
CA LEU A 219 7.05 -13.02 3.09
C LEU A 219 7.92 -11.77 3.17
N ASN A 220 7.49 -10.79 3.95
CA ASN A 220 8.24 -9.54 4.13
C ASN A 220 9.27 -9.60 5.27
N VAL A 221 9.25 -10.65 6.09
CA VAL A 221 10.32 -10.91 7.06
C VAL A 221 11.58 -11.35 6.29
N GLY A 222 12.57 -10.46 6.16
CA GLY A 222 13.87 -10.72 5.52
C GLY A 222 14.06 -10.18 4.10
N LYS A 223 13.05 -9.50 3.53
CA LYS A 223 13.21 -8.59 2.37
C LYS A 223 13.49 -7.16 2.88
N ILE A 224 13.58 -6.17 1.98
CA ILE A 224 13.53 -4.75 2.38
C ILE A 224 12.37 -4.64 3.38
N SER A 225 12.69 -4.46 4.63
CA SER A 225 11.74 -4.57 5.73
C SER A 225 10.57 -3.62 5.48
N LEU A 226 9.34 -4.12 5.61
CA LEU A 226 8.19 -3.22 5.71
C LEU A 226 8.49 -2.21 6.83
N THR A 227 8.14 -0.97 6.59
CA THR A 227 8.24 0.04 7.64
C THR A 227 7.30 -0.33 8.80
N ASN A 228 7.61 0.17 9.98
CA ASN A 228 6.70 0.00 11.12
C ASN A 228 5.28 0.47 10.77
N ALA A 229 5.15 1.60 10.05
CA ALA A 229 3.87 2.12 9.59
C ALA A 229 3.09 1.14 8.72
N GLU A 230 3.74 0.48 7.76
CA GLU A 230 3.08 -0.50 6.89
C GLU A 230 2.59 -1.73 7.68
N LEU A 231 3.40 -2.21 8.61
CA LEU A 231 3.02 -3.30 9.50
C LEU A 231 1.88 -2.90 10.46
N ILE A 232 1.91 -1.67 10.98
CA ILE A 232 0.87 -1.11 11.84
C ILE A 232 -0.43 -0.90 11.04
N LYS A 233 -0.34 -0.41 9.78
CA LYS A 233 -1.49 -0.31 8.88
C LYS A 233 -2.17 -1.66 8.69
N ALA A 234 -1.40 -2.72 8.49
CA ALA A 234 -1.94 -4.08 8.38
C ALA A 234 -2.64 -4.55 9.67
N LEU A 235 -2.13 -4.15 10.85
CA LEU A 235 -2.82 -4.44 12.12
C LEU A 235 -4.17 -3.71 12.20
N PHE A 236 -4.23 -2.42 11.89
CA PHE A 236 -5.49 -1.63 11.93
C PHE A 236 -6.55 -2.18 10.99
N LEU A 237 -6.15 -2.57 9.78
CA LEU A 237 -7.08 -2.99 8.72
C LEU A 237 -7.35 -4.50 8.70
N ASN A 238 -6.88 -5.24 9.70
CA ASN A 238 -7.10 -6.67 9.79
C ASN A 238 -8.60 -6.99 10.01
N LYS A 239 -9.19 -7.77 9.10
CA LYS A 239 -10.59 -8.17 9.18
C LYS A 239 -10.95 -8.92 10.47
N SER A 240 -9.97 -9.58 11.09
CA SER A 240 -10.19 -10.27 12.38
C SER A 240 -10.56 -9.32 13.52
N ASN A 241 -10.23 -8.03 13.42
CA ASN A 241 -10.58 -7.02 14.40
C ASN A 241 -12.07 -6.64 14.37
N PHE A 242 -12.78 -7.02 13.30
CA PHE A 242 -14.16 -6.61 13.01
C PHE A 242 -15.12 -7.80 12.89
N LYS A 243 -14.87 -8.88 13.63
CA LYS A 243 -15.58 -10.18 13.47
C LYS A 243 -17.09 -10.09 13.63
N ASP A 244 -17.58 -9.21 14.50
CA ASP A 244 -19.00 -9.06 14.82
C ASP A 244 -19.66 -7.88 14.09
N THR A 245 -18.95 -7.27 13.13
CA THR A 245 -19.42 -6.12 12.37
C THR A 245 -19.99 -6.58 11.03
N ASP A 246 -21.13 -6.01 10.62
CA ASP A 246 -21.66 -6.25 9.28
C ASP A 246 -20.69 -5.76 8.20
N LYS A 247 -20.81 -6.35 7.01
CA LYS A 247 -19.84 -6.12 5.91
C LYS A 247 -19.81 -4.66 5.43
N GLU A 248 -20.93 -3.96 5.47
CA GLU A 248 -21.03 -2.58 5.00
C GLU A 248 -20.36 -1.62 5.99
N THR A 249 -20.63 -1.79 7.27
CA THR A 249 -19.98 -1.04 8.35
C THR A 249 -18.47 -1.31 8.39
N LEU A 250 -18.04 -2.56 8.20
CA LEU A 250 -16.63 -2.93 8.10
C LEU A 250 -15.93 -2.16 6.98
N LEU A 251 -16.48 -2.19 5.76
CA LEU A 251 -15.89 -1.51 4.60
C LEU A 251 -15.83 0.00 4.82
N THR A 252 -16.86 0.58 5.43
CA THR A 252 -16.93 2.01 5.74
C THR A 252 -15.83 2.41 6.75
N GLN A 253 -15.64 1.64 7.82
CA GLN A 253 -14.62 1.93 8.84
C GLN A 253 -13.20 1.75 8.28
N GLN A 254 -12.94 0.67 7.57
CA GLN A 254 -11.65 0.46 6.93
C GLN A 254 -11.34 1.54 5.89
N GLY A 255 -12.33 1.92 5.07
CA GLY A 255 -12.19 2.99 4.08
C GLY A 255 -11.91 4.35 4.73
N LYS A 256 -12.58 4.66 5.85
CA LYS A 256 -12.34 5.90 6.62
C LYS A 256 -10.90 5.96 7.15
N ILE A 257 -10.42 4.89 7.80
CA ILE A 257 -9.04 4.81 8.31
C ILE A 257 -8.04 4.98 7.16
N ALA A 258 -8.25 4.28 6.05
CA ALA A 258 -7.36 4.33 4.91
C ALA A 258 -7.30 5.74 4.29
N SER A 259 -8.44 6.40 4.10
CA SER A 259 -8.50 7.77 3.56
C SER A 259 -7.83 8.79 4.49
N GLN A 260 -8.07 8.68 5.79
CA GLN A 260 -7.42 9.55 6.78
C GLN A 260 -5.91 9.29 6.85
N TRP A 261 -5.48 8.03 6.73
CA TRP A 261 -4.06 7.68 6.64
C TRP A 261 -3.38 8.39 5.48
N ASP A 262 -3.98 8.29 4.30
CA ASP A 262 -3.44 8.92 3.10
C ASP A 262 -3.37 10.46 3.23
N THR A 263 -4.36 11.07 3.90
CA THR A 263 -4.36 12.51 4.19
C THR A 263 -3.21 12.90 5.11
N ILE A 264 -2.96 12.12 6.17
CA ILE A 264 -1.84 12.34 7.08
C ILE A 264 -0.52 12.20 6.33
N GLU A 265 -0.35 11.10 5.60
CA GLU A 265 0.87 10.81 4.86
C GLU A 265 1.17 11.89 3.82
N TYR A 266 0.15 12.35 3.08
CA TYR A 266 0.28 13.46 2.14
C TYR A 266 0.69 14.77 2.82
N THR A 267 0.05 15.11 3.95
CA THR A 267 0.37 16.35 4.67
C THR A 267 1.79 16.34 5.22
N LEU A 268 2.26 15.20 5.71
CA LEU A 268 3.63 15.03 6.20
C LEU A 268 4.68 15.12 5.07
N GLN A 269 4.30 14.99 3.78
CA GLN A 269 5.21 15.21 2.66
C GLN A 269 5.53 16.69 2.43
N ASN A 270 4.77 17.63 3.00
CA ASN A 270 5.12 19.04 2.97
C ASN A 270 6.42 19.26 3.77
N ASP A 271 7.49 19.68 3.10
CA ASP A 271 8.82 19.80 3.71
C ASP A 271 8.88 20.92 4.76
N GLU A 272 8.13 22.01 4.62
CA GLU A 272 8.07 23.08 5.60
C GLU A 272 7.42 22.59 6.91
N PHE A 273 6.31 21.88 6.82
CA PHE A 273 5.67 21.25 7.97
C PHE A 273 6.55 20.16 8.58
N TRP A 274 7.17 19.34 7.75
CA TRP A 274 8.06 18.27 8.20
C TRP A 274 9.27 18.79 8.97
N LEU A 275 9.95 19.81 8.46
CA LEU A 275 11.11 20.43 9.12
C LEU A 275 10.76 21.14 10.41
N PHE A 276 9.51 21.61 10.57
CA PHE A 276 9.03 22.17 11.81
C PHE A 276 8.92 21.13 12.93
N ILE A 277 8.40 19.95 12.62
CA ILE A 277 8.16 18.89 13.62
C ILE A 277 9.33 17.94 13.78
N HIS A 278 10.21 17.88 12.81
CA HIS A 278 11.32 16.93 12.81
C HIS A 278 12.66 17.58 12.44
N PRO A 279 13.69 17.50 13.30
CA PRO A 279 15.01 17.99 12.97
C PRO A 279 15.65 17.17 11.84
N VAL A 280 16.55 17.78 11.10
CA VAL A 280 17.29 17.20 9.98
C VAL A 280 17.87 15.81 10.30
N GLY A 281 17.63 14.81 9.43
CA GLY A 281 18.25 13.49 9.53
C GLY A 281 17.29 12.31 9.76
N TYR A 282 15.99 12.47 9.54
CA TYR A 282 15.05 11.33 9.57
C TYR A 282 15.09 10.59 8.24
N GLU A 283 15.66 9.40 8.24
CA GLU A 283 15.90 8.58 7.04
C GLU A 283 14.93 7.38 6.91
N ARG A 284 13.71 7.46 7.47
CA ARG A 284 12.75 6.37 7.29
C ARG A 284 11.95 6.54 6.00
N PRO A 285 11.57 5.44 5.33
CA PRO A 285 10.87 5.46 4.04
C PRO A 285 9.48 6.13 4.10
N THR A 286 8.85 6.16 5.28
CA THR A 286 7.53 6.77 5.48
C THR A 286 7.55 7.76 6.64
N ARG A 287 7.02 8.97 6.42
CA ARG A 287 7.00 10.02 7.45
C ARG A 287 5.92 9.76 8.53
N ILE A 288 4.90 8.98 8.23
CA ILE A 288 3.85 8.62 9.20
C ILE A 288 4.39 7.73 10.34
N ASP A 289 5.48 6.99 10.13
CA ASP A 289 6.19 6.25 11.19
C ASP A 289 6.48 7.13 12.40
N PHE A 290 6.76 8.41 12.16
CA PHE A 290 7.06 9.39 13.20
C PHE A 290 5.91 9.58 14.19
N ILE A 291 4.65 9.57 13.72
CA ILE A 291 3.49 9.69 14.61
C ILE A 291 3.38 8.45 15.51
N PHE A 292 3.62 7.27 14.97
CA PHE A 292 3.60 6.03 15.75
C PHE A 292 4.75 5.96 16.75
N ASP A 293 5.91 6.50 16.38
CA ASP A 293 7.05 6.62 17.30
C ASP A 293 6.72 7.57 18.47
N ILE A 294 5.99 8.66 18.23
CA ILE A 294 5.52 9.56 19.31
C ILE A 294 4.58 8.81 20.25
N ILE A 295 3.57 8.08 19.74
CA ILE A 295 2.65 7.29 20.55
C ILE A 295 3.41 6.28 21.42
N TYR A 296 4.32 5.55 20.81
CA TYR A 296 5.17 4.60 21.53
C TYR A 296 5.99 5.26 22.63
N GLN A 297 6.58 6.43 22.36
CA GLN A 297 7.41 7.15 23.34
C GLN A 297 6.58 7.73 24.49
N GLN A 298 5.37 8.23 24.24
CA GLN A 298 4.45 8.69 25.28
C GLN A 298 4.08 7.56 26.23
N ASP A 299 3.69 6.41 25.73
CA ASP A 299 3.36 5.25 26.55
C ASP A 299 4.57 4.70 27.31
N ARG A 300 5.77 4.77 26.71
CA ARG A 300 7.01 4.36 27.35
C ARG A 300 7.37 5.24 28.54
N LEU A 301 7.08 6.53 28.49
CA LEU A 301 7.22 7.45 29.63
C LEU A 301 6.31 7.02 30.80
N ASN A 302 5.13 6.46 30.48
CA ASN A 302 4.13 6.04 31.47
C ASN A 302 4.40 4.64 32.06
N ILE A 303 5.05 3.71 31.33
CA ILE A 303 5.16 2.27 31.69
C ILE A 303 6.58 1.88 32.14
N GLY A 304 7.61 2.73 31.95
CA GLY A 304 9.01 2.41 32.28
C GLY A 304 9.80 1.71 31.18
N LYS A 305 11.12 1.94 31.15
CA LYS A 305 12.02 1.76 30.01
C LYS A 305 12.29 0.33 29.50
N ASP A 306 11.75 -0.74 30.10
CA ASP A 306 12.45 -2.05 30.01
C ASP A 306 11.83 -3.15 29.13
N LYS A 307 10.82 -2.91 28.26
CA LYS A 307 10.09 -4.06 27.68
C LYS A 307 10.06 -4.23 26.15
N CYS A 308 10.63 -3.36 25.36
CA CYS A 308 10.44 -3.45 23.90
C CYS A 308 11.70 -3.51 23.02
N GLY A 309 12.89 -3.68 23.59
CA GLY A 309 14.12 -3.73 22.78
C GLY A 309 14.52 -2.33 22.22
N ASN A 310 15.69 -2.27 21.61
CA ASN A 310 16.26 -1.03 21.05
C ASN A 310 16.62 -1.24 19.57
N ASP A 311 15.68 -1.73 18.77
CA ASP A 311 15.86 -1.97 17.34
C ASP A 311 14.77 -1.27 16.50
N ASP A 312 14.92 -1.31 15.20
CA ASP A 312 14.07 -0.60 14.24
C ASP A 312 12.59 -1.04 14.28
N ASP A 313 12.29 -2.25 14.76
CA ASP A 313 10.92 -2.81 14.81
C ASP A 313 10.22 -2.59 16.16
N GLN A 314 10.81 -1.83 17.09
CA GLN A 314 10.28 -1.64 18.43
C GLN A 314 8.86 -1.06 18.44
N THR A 315 8.59 -0.09 17.58
CA THR A 315 7.28 0.57 17.46
C THR A 315 6.22 -0.42 16.97
N PHE A 316 6.51 -1.20 15.94
CA PHE A 316 5.59 -2.25 15.49
C PHE A 316 5.34 -3.30 16.59
N ARG A 317 6.38 -3.77 17.30
CA ARG A 317 6.19 -4.74 18.39
C ARG A 317 5.31 -4.23 19.52
N TYR A 318 5.41 -2.93 19.83
CA TYR A 318 4.54 -2.28 20.79
C TYR A 318 3.06 -2.38 20.35
N PHE A 319 2.73 -1.95 19.13
CA PHE A 319 1.37 -2.01 18.60
C PHE A 319 0.86 -3.47 18.47
N ASN A 320 1.67 -4.39 17.98
CA ASN A 320 1.31 -5.81 17.89
C ASN A 320 0.98 -6.41 19.26
N LYS A 321 1.74 -6.05 20.31
CA LYS A 321 1.45 -6.46 21.69
C LYS A 321 0.17 -5.82 22.21
N TYR A 322 -0.04 -4.53 21.95
CA TYR A 322 -1.26 -3.82 22.31
C TYR A 322 -2.51 -4.51 21.73
N PHE A 323 -2.51 -4.81 20.44
CA PHE A 323 -3.62 -5.50 19.78
C PHE A 323 -3.84 -6.93 20.27
N LYS A 324 -2.81 -7.63 20.69
CA LYS A 324 -2.91 -9.00 21.25
C LYS A 324 -3.28 -9.05 22.73
N SER A 325 -3.26 -7.93 23.45
CA SER A 325 -3.59 -7.93 24.88
C SER A 325 -5.08 -8.21 25.08
N LYS A 326 -5.42 -9.06 26.06
CA LYS A 326 -6.81 -9.40 26.38
C LYS A 326 -7.46 -8.42 27.37
N ASP A 327 -6.67 -7.57 27.99
CA ASP A 327 -7.09 -6.74 29.11
C ASP A 327 -7.61 -5.34 28.70
N LYS A 328 -7.58 -5.02 27.39
CA LYS A 328 -7.85 -3.67 26.86
C LYS A 328 -9.09 -3.59 25.95
N GLY A 329 -10.17 -4.30 26.25
CA GLY A 329 -11.41 -4.24 25.47
C GLY A 329 -11.41 -5.13 24.21
N THR A 330 -12.40 -4.94 23.36
CA THR A 330 -12.56 -5.66 22.09
C THR A 330 -11.53 -5.20 21.06
N GLU A 331 -11.28 -6.01 20.05
CA GLU A 331 -10.34 -5.68 18.98
C GLU A 331 -10.75 -4.40 18.23
N ILE A 332 -12.04 -4.16 18.02
CA ILE A 332 -12.55 -2.97 17.34
C ILE A 332 -12.33 -1.71 18.20
N GLU A 333 -12.61 -1.78 19.52
CA GLU A 333 -12.37 -0.67 20.44
C GLU A 333 -10.89 -0.26 20.46
N LYS A 334 -9.99 -1.22 20.42
CA LYS A 334 -8.54 -0.95 20.34
C LYS A 334 -8.16 -0.24 19.04
N VAL A 335 -8.73 -0.65 17.91
CA VAL A 335 -8.52 0.01 16.60
C VAL A 335 -8.99 1.45 16.68
N GLU A 336 -10.20 1.69 17.19
CA GLU A 336 -10.78 3.02 17.28
C GLU A 336 -10.00 3.93 18.23
N GLU A 337 -9.58 3.41 19.39
CA GLU A 337 -8.81 4.17 20.38
C GLU A 337 -7.42 4.57 19.85
N CYS A 338 -6.66 3.59 19.31
CA CYS A 338 -5.36 3.87 18.71
C CYS A 338 -5.46 4.82 17.52
N TRP A 339 -6.48 4.62 16.67
CA TRP A 339 -6.65 5.49 15.52
C TRP A 339 -7.05 6.91 15.91
N LYS A 340 -7.91 7.06 16.91
CA LYS A 340 -8.26 8.35 17.49
C LYS A 340 -7.04 9.07 18.09
N GLN A 341 -6.15 8.34 18.76
CA GLN A 341 -4.89 8.89 19.28
C GLN A 341 -3.99 9.36 18.14
N THR A 342 -3.84 8.57 17.08
CA THR A 342 -3.06 8.92 15.87
C THR A 342 -3.56 10.21 15.23
N ILE A 343 -4.87 10.33 15.02
CA ILE A 343 -5.50 11.54 14.47
C ILE A 343 -5.31 12.74 15.42
N ASN A 344 -5.42 12.54 16.72
CA ASN A 344 -5.27 13.62 17.70
C ASN A 344 -3.84 14.19 17.69
N ILE A 345 -2.83 13.33 17.68
CA ILE A 345 -1.42 13.77 17.59
C ILE A 345 -1.20 14.56 16.29
N PHE A 346 -1.63 14.03 15.16
CA PHE A 346 -1.50 14.73 13.88
C PHE A 346 -2.19 16.11 13.92
N ARG A 347 -3.40 16.19 14.49
CA ARG A 347 -4.16 17.43 14.61
C ARG A 347 -3.43 18.46 15.47
N ILE A 348 -2.82 18.04 16.59
CA ILE A 348 -2.06 18.91 17.47
C ILE A 348 -0.80 19.43 16.77
N LEU A 349 -0.05 18.56 16.08
CA LEU A 349 1.12 18.97 15.29
C LEU A 349 0.76 19.99 14.23
N LYS A 350 -0.35 19.77 13.53
CA LYS A 350 -0.84 20.70 12.53
C LYS A 350 -1.32 22.02 13.14
N GLU A 351 -1.97 21.98 14.28
CA GLU A 351 -2.38 23.18 15.03
C GLU A 351 -1.18 24.02 15.46
N TRP A 352 -0.11 23.39 15.95
CA TRP A 352 1.14 24.10 16.30
C TRP A 352 1.82 24.73 15.08
N TYR A 353 1.70 24.09 13.92
CA TYR A 353 2.25 24.63 12.66
C TYR A 353 1.42 25.77 12.09
N ASP A 354 0.10 25.64 12.09
CA ASP A 354 -0.83 26.60 11.46
C ASP A 354 -1.00 27.89 12.33
N ASP A 355 -0.78 27.84 13.64
CA ASP A 355 -0.86 28.98 14.54
C ASP A 355 0.51 29.67 14.66
N VAL A 356 0.58 30.93 14.23
CA VAL A 356 1.84 31.69 14.15
C VAL A 356 2.56 31.79 15.50
N ALA A 357 1.84 31.96 16.62
CA ALA A 357 2.45 32.06 17.95
C ALA A 357 3.01 30.69 18.39
N LEU A 358 2.20 29.63 18.24
CA LEU A 358 2.63 28.26 18.58
C LEU A 358 3.79 27.81 17.69
N TYR A 359 3.77 28.14 16.40
CA TYR A 359 4.87 27.85 15.47
C TYR A 359 6.20 28.39 16.02
N HIS A 360 6.23 29.64 16.43
CA HIS A 360 7.47 30.25 16.96
C HIS A 360 7.88 29.69 18.33
N TYR A 361 6.95 29.53 19.25
CA TYR A 361 7.28 29.01 20.57
C TYR A 361 7.70 27.53 20.54
N VAL A 362 6.89 26.68 19.93
CA VAL A 362 7.19 25.25 19.82
C VAL A 362 8.45 25.02 18.99
N GLY A 363 8.59 25.73 17.85
CA GLY A 363 9.78 25.65 17.01
C GLY A 363 11.04 26.05 17.77
N TYR A 364 11.01 27.10 18.55
CA TYR A 364 12.15 27.54 19.40
C TYR A 364 12.51 26.46 20.43
N VAL A 365 11.52 25.90 21.14
CA VAL A 365 11.73 24.90 22.17
C VAL A 365 12.34 23.62 21.58
N LEU A 366 11.87 23.21 20.39
CA LEU A 366 12.39 22.03 19.68
C LEU A 366 13.80 22.26 19.13
N ASP A 367 14.05 23.41 18.49
CA ASP A 367 15.35 23.75 17.89
C ASP A 367 16.44 23.89 18.98
N CYS A 368 16.11 24.55 20.07
CA CYS A 368 16.99 24.67 21.22
C CYS A 368 17.12 23.40 22.08
N ARG A 369 16.37 22.34 21.72
CA ARG A 369 16.34 21.06 22.47
C ARG A 369 16.01 21.20 23.94
N ILE A 370 15.17 22.15 24.27
CA ILE A 370 14.73 22.42 25.68
C ILE A 370 13.80 21.30 26.13
N LYS A 371 12.86 20.89 25.25
CA LYS A 371 11.95 19.74 25.44
C LYS A 371 11.87 18.97 24.16
N ASN A 372 11.54 17.68 24.27
CA ASN A 372 11.21 16.83 23.11
C ASN A 372 9.69 16.81 22.87
N LEU A 373 9.28 16.29 21.71
CA LEU A 373 7.86 16.22 21.34
C LEU A 373 6.98 15.46 22.35
N PRO A 374 7.34 14.27 22.86
CA PRO A 374 6.56 13.60 23.90
C PRO A 374 6.34 14.43 25.16
N GLU A 375 7.33 15.21 25.58
CA GLU A 375 7.21 16.12 26.72
C GLU A 375 6.26 17.29 26.41
N LEU A 376 6.36 17.86 25.20
CA LEU A 376 5.46 18.93 24.75
C LEU A 376 4.01 18.44 24.63
N PHE A 377 3.78 17.22 24.16
CA PHE A 377 2.44 16.64 24.13
C PHE A 377 1.85 16.46 25.53
N LYS A 378 2.68 16.06 26.50
CA LYS A 378 2.27 15.95 27.89
C LYS A 378 1.88 17.33 28.46
N ASP A 379 2.69 18.36 28.23
CA ASP A 379 2.37 19.72 28.63
C ASP A 379 1.08 20.23 27.97
N TRP A 380 0.86 19.89 26.69
CA TRP A 380 -0.36 20.22 25.97
C TRP A 380 -1.59 19.56 26.58
N GLU A 381 -1.51 18.31 26.94
CA GLU A 381 -2.61 17.55 27.57
C GLU A 381 -2.91 18.04 29.01
N GLU A 382 -1.87 18.44 29.74
CA GLU A 382 -2.01 18.99 31.11
C GLU A 382 -2.50 20.45 31.10
N SER A 383 -2.34 21.16 29.99
CA SER A 383 -2.79 22.55 29.85
C SER A 383 -4.31 22.64 29.71
N LYS A 384 -4.93 23.66 30.32
CA LYS A 384 -6.38 23.88 30.23
C LYS A 384 -6.80 24.46 28.87
N ASP A 385 -5.93 25.23 28.26
CA ASP A 385 -6.15 25.91 26.98
C ASP A 385 -4.81 26.28 26.34
N ARG A 386 -4.86 26.84 25.14
CA ARG A 386 -3.69 27.26 24.35
C ARG A 386 -2.83 28.31 25.09
N PHE A 387 -3.47 29.23 25.82
CA PHE A 387 -2.76 30.28 26.55
C PHE A 387 -1.96 29.69 27.70
N ALA A 388 -2.57 28.79 28.49
CA ALA A 388 -1.89 28.06 29.54
C ALA A 388 -0.72 27.24 28.98
N PHE A 389 -0.86 26.62 27.80
CA PHE A 389 0.23 25.88 27.15
C PHE A 389 1.42 26.79 26.81
N THR A 390 1.18 28.02 26.33
CA THR A 390 2.27 28.96 26.03
C THR A 390 3.03 29.42 27.29
N GLU A 391 2.43 29.31 28.47
CA GLU A 391 3.11 29.55 29.74
C GLU A 391 4.06 28.39 30.15
N TYR A 392 3.86 27.19 29.59
CA TYR A 392 4.76 26.05 29.81
C TYR A 392 5.97 26.04 28.84
N LEU A 393 5.88 26.77 27.72
CA LEU A 393 6.94 26.88 26.72
C LEU A 393 7.95 27.96 27.11
#